data_205020be56e56793df16621a8358cec4
#
_entry.id   205020be56e56793df16621a8358cec4
#
_cell.length_a   1.000
_cell.length_b   1.000
_cell.length_c   1.000
_cell.angle_alpha   90.00
_cell.angle_beta   90.00
_cell.angle_gamma   90.00
#
_symmetry.space_group_name_H-M   'P 1'
#
loop_
_entity.id
_entity.type
_entity.pdbx_description
1 polymer ?
#
loop_
_entity_poly.entity_id
_entity_poly.type
_entity_poly.pdbx_seq_one_letter_code
_entity_poly.pdbx_strand_id
1 'polypeptide(L)'
;MSAGLEVISPGLMTSVQDRGRFGYQALGISVSGALDTDSFDIANALVGNESGNKVGTGALEIRMLGPTLKVTADSVTVALAGTATAIELVAPEREVISACRSVTLLKGQVFRVGAVSDSAVCYLAVHGGFDLPPIYGSQSTCMSAGFGGFHGRILEKGDCLPLRQPVSGSSSQRILRRPPDPDNSPVVRVVVGPQDDYFSAAGIKTFFETGYTVSQAVNRMGMRLEGAAVTLSLIHI
;
A
#
# COMPACT_ATOMS: atom_id res chain seq x y z
N MET A 1 -14.62 22.68 -6.83
CA MET A 1 -13.62 21.67 -6.42
C MET A 1 -14.41 20.44 -6.02
N SER A 2 -14.01 19.27 -6.48
CA SER A 2 -14.67 18.00 -6.09
C SER A 2 -14.48 17.76 -4.60
N ALA A 3 -15.51 17.21 -3.94
CA ALA A 3 -15.44 16.80 -2.54
C ALA A 3 -14.47 15.62 -2.41
N GLY A 4 -13.37 15.78 -1.65
CA GLY A 4 -12.32 14.77 -1.61
C GLY A 4 -11.22 15.06 -0.61
N LEU A 5 -10.03 14.55 -0.94
CA LEU A 5 -8.78 14.83 -0.24
C LEU A 5 -7.82 15.59 -1.17
N GLU A 6 -7.42 16.78 -0.78
CA GLU A 6 -6.43 17.60 -1.46
C GLU A 6 -5.02 17.22 -0.95
N VAL A 7 -4.10 16.96 -1.85
CA VAL A 7 -2.70 16.63 -1.53
C VAL A 7 -1.90 17.90 -1.31
N ILE A 8 -1.59 18.22 -0.07
CA ILE A 8 -0.71 19.35 0.29
C ILE A 8 0.75 18.97 0.09
N SER A 9 1.09 17.74 0.47
CA SER A 9 2.39 17.10 0.20
C SER A 9 2.16 15.62 -0.08
N PRO A 10 2.71 15.06 -1.15
CA PRO A 10 2.44 13.68 -1.54
C PRO A 10 3.19 12.64 -0.70
N GLY A 11 4.14 13.04 0.13
CA GLY A 11 5.14 12.14 0.68
C GLY A 11 6.17 11.74 -0.39
N LEU A 12 6.80 10.57 -0.21
CA LEU A 12 7.80 10.08 -1.18
C LEU A 12 7.21 9.11 -2.20
N MET A 13 6.43 8.15 -1.76
CA MET A 13 5.90 7.07 -2.59
C MET A 13 4.48 6.74 -2.16
N THR A 14 3.52 7.57 -2.56
CA THR A 14 2.10 7.35 -2.28
C THR A 14 1.35 7.10 -3.58
N SER A 15 0.64 5.97 -3.67
CA SER A 15 -0.17 5.61 -4.83
C SER A 15 -1.49 4.96 -4.41
N VAL A 16 -2.49 4.99 -5.28
CA VAL A 16 -3.75 4.26 -5.04
C VAL A 16 -3.55 2.80 -5.42
N GLN A 17 -3.90 1.92 -4.51
CA GLN A 17 -3.89 0.47 -4.73
C GLN A 17 -5.19 -0.15 -4.23
N ASP A 18 -5.63 -1.21 -4.90
CA ASP A 18 -6.67 -2.12 -4.46
C ASP A 18 -6.13 -3.55 -4.41
N ARG A 19 -6.95 -4.57 -4.57
CA ARG A 19 -6.47 -5.95 -4.61
C ARG A 19 -5.78 -6.36 -5.91
N GLY A 20 -5.76 -5.49 -6.91
CA GLY A 20 -5.12 -5.72 -8.21
C GLY A 20 -6.07 -6.23 -9.29
N ARG A 21 -5.53 -6.32 -10.51
CA ARG A 21 -6.23 -6.74 -11.73
C ARG A 21 -5.77 -8.12 -12.15
N PHE A 22 -6.65 -9.10 -12.05
CA PHE A 22 -6.37 -10.49 -12.39
C PHE A 22 -6.91 -10.85 -13.77
N GLY A 23 -6.28 -11.83 -14.42
CA GLY A 23 -6.73 -12.38 -15.70
C GLY A 23 -6.15 -11.71 -16.95
N TYR A 24 -5.29 -10.70 -16.81
CA TYR A 24 -4.75 -9.93 -17.95
C TYR A 24 -3.25 -10.13 -18.16
N GLN A 25 -2.60 -11.03 -17.41
CA GLN A 25 -1.15 -11.28 -17.51
C GLN A 25 -0.74 -11.81 -18.88
N ALA A 26 -1.59 -12.61 -19.53
CA ALA A 26 -1.36 -13.07 -20.91
C ALA A 26 -1.27 -11.93 -21.94
N LEU A 27 -1.82 -10.74 -21.60
CA LEU A 27 -1.72 -9.52 -22.41
C LEU A 27 -0.55 -8.62 -21.98
N GLY A 28 0.33 -9.10 -21.11
CA GLY A 28 1.45 -8.32 -20.57
C GLY A 28 1.05 -7.29 -19.50
N ILE A 29 -0.19 -7.34 -19.00
CA ILE A 29 -0.68 -6.40 -17.98
C ILE A 29 -0.40 -6.98 -16.61
N SER A 30 0.38 -6.25 -15.80
CA SER A 30 0.69 -6.67 -14.44
C SER A 30 -0.53 -6.61 -13.51
N VAL A 31 -0.58 -7.50 -12.54
CA VAL A 31 -1.65 -7.54 -11.52
C VAL A 31 -1.68 -6.22 -10.74
N SER A 32 -0.52 -5.65 -10.40
CA SER A 32 -0.42 -4.52 -9.46
C SER A 32 -1.09 -4.90 -8.11
N GLY A 33 -1.82 -3.98 -7.48
CA GLY A 33 -2.52 -4.27 -6.22
C GLY A 33 -1.65 -4.04 -4.98
N ALA A 34 -2.23 -4.18 -3.81
CA ALA A 34 -1.55 -3.99 -2.53
C ALA A 34 -0.42 -5.00 -2.34
N LEU A 35 0.74 -4.52 -1.84
CA LEU A 35 1.89 -5.38 -1.50
C LEU A 35 1.64 -6.21 -0.25
N ASP A 36 0.98 -5.60 0.75
CA ASP A 36 0.54 -6.25 1.98
C ASP A 36 -0.98 -6.22 2.00
N THR A 37 -1.57 -7.34 1.59
CA THR A 37 -3.03 -7.49 1.48
C THR A 37 -3.71 -7.51 2.83
N ASP A 38 -3.05 -8.00 3.87
CA ASP A 38 -3.63 -8.08 5.22
C ASP A 38 -3.77 -6.68 5.82
N SER A 39 -2.73 -5.86 5.76
CA SER A 39 -2.78 -4.47 6.21
C SER A 39 -3.75 -3.63 5.37
N PHE A 40 -3.82 -3.87 4.06
CA PHE A 40 -4.82 -3.25 3.18
C PHE A 40 -6.25 -3.58 3.62
N ASP A 41 -6.53 -4.85 3.89
CA ASP A 41 -7.85 -5.31 4.34
C ASP A 41 -8.21 -4.75 5.72
N ILE A 42 -7.26 -4.73 6.64
CA ILE A 42 -7.45 -4.14 7.97
C ILE A 42 -7.83 -2.66 7.85
N ALA A 43 -7.11 -1.87 7.04
CA ALA A 43 -7.40 -0.46 6.83
C ALA A 43 -8.82 -0.27 6.29
N ASN A 44 -9.22 -1.05 5.28
CA ASN A 44 -10.56 -1.01 4.71
C ASN A 44 -11.66 -1.45 5.70
N ALA A 45 -11.44 -2.51 6.45
CA ALA A 45 -12.38 -2.99 7.47
C ALA A 45 -12.62 -1.95 8.57
N LEU A 46 -11.57 -1.24 8.99
CA LEU A 46 -11.65 -0.19 10.00
C LEU A 46 -12.53 0.99 9.56
N VAL A 47 -12.51 1.37 8.30
CA VAL A 47 -13.39 2.41 7.77
C VAL A 47 -14.77 1.89 7.34
N GLY A 48 -15.02 0.60 7.49
CA GLY A 48 -16.31 -0.02 7.16
C GLY A 48 -16.49 -0.39 5.70
N ASN A 49 -15.44 -0.43 4.93
CA ASN A 49 -15.46 -0.97 3.59
C ASN A 49 -15.57 -2.50 3.67
N GLU A 50 -16.35 -3.09 2.78
CA GLU A 50 -16.48 -4.55 2.74
C GLU A 50 -15.20 -5.20 2.22
N SER A 51 -14.80 -6.30 2.86
CA SER A 51 -13.69 -7.14 2.42
C SER A 51 -14.06 -7.86 1.11
N GLY A 52 -13.12 -7.97 0.19
CA GLY A 52 -13.27 -8.70 -1.06
C GLY A 52 -12.93 -7.88 -2.31
N ASN A 53 -13.06 -8.51 -3.49
CA ASN A 53 -12.76 -7.89 -4.79
C ASN A 53 -13.82 -6.88 -5.27
N LYS A 54 -14.41 -6.07 -4.38
CA LYS A 54 -15.31 -5.02 -4.84
C LYS A 54 -14.49 -3.89 -5.47
N VAL A 55 -14.79 -3.61 -6.71
CA VAL A 55 -14.25 -2.45 -7.43
C VAL A 55 -14.59 -1.19 -6.64
N GLY A 56 -13.57 -0.36 -6.39
CA GLY A 56 -13.78 0.94 -5.76
C GLY A 56 -13.45 1.04 -4.28
N THR A 57 -12.81 0.04 -3.69
CA THR A 57 -12.31 0.10 -2.30
C THR A 57 -10.79 0.34 -2.25
N GLY A 58 -10.24 1.02 -3.24
CA GLY A 58 -8.82 1.39 -3.25
C GLY A 58 -8.42 2.20 -2.02
N ALA A 59 -7.20 1.99 -1.54
CA ALA A 59 -6.57 2.74 -0.45
C ALA A 59 -5.28 3.39 -0.95
N LEU A 60 -4.76 4.36 -0.19
CA LEU A 60 -3.41 4.88 -0.43
C LEU A 60 -2.40 3.91 0.13
N GLU A 61 -1.58 3.33 -0.73
CA GLU A 61 -0.37 2.62 -0.37
C GLU A 61 0.74 3.64 -0.16
N ILE A 62 1.35 3.63 1.01
CA ILE A 62 2.32 4.61 1.47
C ILE A 62 3.62 3.90 1.80
N ARG A 63 4.74 4.42 1.29
CA ARG A 63 6.09 3.90 1.56
C ARG A 63 7.00 5.03 2.02
N MET A 64 7.85 4.74 2.98
CA MET A 64 8.91 5.62 3.52
C MET A 64 8.37 6.87 4.22
N LEU A 65 7.79 7.83 3.52
CA LEU A 65 7.21 9.06 4.06
C LEU A 65 5.81 9.25 3.50
N GLY A 66 4.83 9.39 4.38
CA GLY A 66 3.44 9.53 4.00
C GLY A 66 3.04 10.96 3.61
N PRO A 67 1.82 11.09 3.07
CA PRO A 67 1.31 12.36 2.57
C PRO A 67 0.79 13.26 3.69
N THR A 68 0.72 14.56 3.38
CA THR A 68 -0.11 15.54 4.09
C THR A 68 -1.32 15.85 3.23
N LEU A 69 -2.50 15.65 3.78
CA LEU A 69 -3.77 15.73 3.09
C LEU A 69 -4.71 16.71 3.79
N LYS A 70 -5.53 17.44 3.01
CA LYS A 70 -6.56 18.32 3.49
C LYS A 70 -7.94 17.79 3.08
N VAL A 71 -8.87 17.77 4.02
CA VAL A 71 -10.26 17.37 3.75
C VAL A 71 -10.99 18.51 3.04
N THR A 72 -11.47 18.25 1.83
CA THR A 72 -12.32 19.18 1.04
C THR A 72 -13.78 18.72 0.98
N ALA A 73 -14.05 17.45 1.29
CA ALA A 73 -15.41 16.94 1.56
C ALA A 73 -15.94 17.45 2.90
N ASP A 74 -17.25 17.36 3.12
CA ASP A 74 -17.85 17.80 4.40
C ASP A 74 -17.34 16.98 5.57
N SER A 75 -17.16 15.67 5.37
CA SER A 75 -16.44 14.78 6.28
C SER A 75 -15.88 13.58 5.56
N VAL A 76 -14.88 12.91 6.17
CA VAL A 76 -14.31 11.65 5.70
C VAL A 76 -13.89 10.81 6.90
N THR A 77 -14.21 9.53 6.88
CA THR A 77 -13.64 8.57 7.85
C THR A 77 -12.44 7.90 7.21
N VAL A 78 -11.31 7.96 7.93
CA VAL A 78 -10.04 7.36 7.48
C VAL A 78 -9.51 6.38 8.53
N ALA A 79 -8.68 5.45 8.10
CA ALA A 79 -7.92 4.56 8.98
C ALA A 79 -6.57 4.21 8.36
N LEU A 80 -5.54 4.10 9.19
CA LEU A 80 -4.19 3.69 8.83
C LEU A 80 -3.89 2.31 9.41
N ALA A 81 -3.33 1.41 8.61
CA ALA A 81 -2.87 0.09 9.06
C ALA A 81 -1.57 -0.33 8.35
N GLY A 82 -0.86 -1.30 8.93
CA GLY A 82 0.43 -1.80 8.41
C GLY A 82 1.65 -1.06 8.95
N THR A 83 1.48 -0.23 9.98
CA THR A 83 2.56 0.51 10.63
C THR A 83 2.14 0.92 12.04
N ALA A 84 3.10 1.19 12.91
CA ALA A 84 2.87 1.86 14.18
C ALA A 84 2.84 3.40 14.06
N THR A 85 3.20 3.95 12.89
CA THR A 85 3.13 5.38 12.61
C THR A 85 1.70 5.89 12.78
N ALA A 86 1.55 7.05 13.40
CA ALA A 86 0.25 7.66 13.67
C ALA A 86 -0.23 8.55 12.50
N ILE A 87 -1.53 8.80 12.47
CA ILE A 87 -2.11 9.93 11.75
C ILE A 87 -1.99 11.15 12.67
N GLU A 88 -1.35 12.20 12.21
CA GLU A 88 -1.22 13.45 12.94
C GLU A 88 -2.17 14.50 12.35
N LEU A 89 -3.13 14.98 13.12
CA LEU A 89 -3.90 16.15 12.78
C LEU A 89 -3.00 17.38 12.96
N VAL A 90 -2.91 18.21 11.93
CA VAL A 90 -1.99 19.37 11.90
C VAL A 90 -2.75 20.67 12.10
N ALA A 91 -3.97 20.73 11.61
CA ALA A 91 -4.85 21.90 11.69
C ALA A 91 -6.33 21.47 11.70
N PRO A 92 -7.24 22.21 12.40
CA PRO A 92 -6.96 23.41 13.19
C PRO A 92 -6.27 23.14 14.52
N GLU A 93 -6.49 21.98 15.13
CA GLU A 93 -5.88 21.55 16.38
C GLU A 93 -4.96 20.37 16.14
N ARG A 94 -3.94 20.25 16.96
CA ARG A 94 -3.01 19.12 16.87
C ARG A 94 -3.51 17.95 17.69
N GLU A 95 -3.65 16.81 17.04
CA GLU A 95 -4.02 15.55 17.66
C GLU A 95 -3.22 14.43 17.02
N VAL A 96 -2.87 13.42 17.82
CA VAL A 96 -2.19 12.21 17.34
C VAL A 96 -3.14 11.04 17.48
N ILE A 97 -3.44 10.41 16.36
CA ILE A 97 -4.38 9.29 16.26
C ILE A 97 -3.56 8.05 15.91
N SER A 98 -3.52 7.09 16.83
CA SER A 98 -2.78 5.84 16.62
C SER A 98 -3.26 5.07 15.38
N ALA A 99 -2.36 4.35 14.74
CA ALA A 99 -2.72 3.40 13.69
C ALA A 99 -3.71 2.34 14.19
N CYS A 100 -4.29 1.60 13.27
CA CYS A 100 -5.30 0.56 13.52
C CYS A 100 -6.57 1.08 14.21
N ARG A 101 -6.89 2.36 13.97
CA ARG A 101 -8.09 3.03 14.44
C ARG A 101 -8.70 3.89 13.33
N SER A 102 -10.03 3.88 13.21
CA SER A 102 -10.72 4.82 12.33
C SER A 102 -10.99 6.15 13.04
N VAL A 103 -10.96 7.23 12.29
CA VAL A 103 -11.28 8.59 12.73
C VAL A 103 -12.07 9.30 11.65
N THR A 104 -13.06 10.10 12.06
CA THR A 104 -13.81 10.96 11.14
C THR A 104 -13.24 12.36 11.21
N LEU A 105 -12.83 12.85 10.06
CA LEU A 105 -12.25 14.18 9.87
C LEU A 105 -13.26 15.07 9.14
N LEU A 106 -13.25 16.36 9.49
CA LEU A 106 -14.18 17.36 8.97
C LEU A 106 -13.50 18.24 7.91
N LYS A 107 -14.31 18.89 7.12
CA LYS A 107 -13.90 19.86 6.09
C LYS A 107 -12.91 20.89 6.64
N GLY A 108 -11.84 21.11 5.93
CA GLY A 108 -10.79 22.04 6.28
C GLY A 108 -9.69 21.46 7.17
N GLN A 109 -9.93 20.32 7.84
CA GLN A 109 -8.90 19.68 8.63
C GLN A 109 -7.75 19.18 7.73
N VAL A 110 -6.53 19.36 8.24
CA VAL A 110 -5.29 18.90 7.59
C VAL A 110 -4.65 17.85 8.47
N PHE A 111 -4.32 16.71 7.87
CA PHE A 111 -3.66 15.62 8.57
C PHE A 111 -2.49 15.08 7.75
N ARG A 112 -1.56 14.42 8.42
CA ARG A 112 -0.42 13.78 7.76
C ARG A 112 -0.19 12.38 8.29
N VAL A 113 0.37 11.53 7.44
CA VAL A 113 1.05 10.29 7.84
C VAL A 113 2.54 10.58 7.86
N GLY A 114 3.19 10.28 8.99
CA GLY A 114 4.61 10.56 9.16
C GLY A 114 5.52 9.57 8.41
N ALA A 115 6.77 9.48 8.87
CA ALA A 115 7.71 8.49 8.35
C ALA A 115 7.29 7.07 8.73
N VAL A 116 7.33 6.17 7.75
CA VAL A 116 7.07 4.73 7.90
C VAL A 116 8.43 4.05 7.98
N SER A 117 8.85 3.66 9.19
CA SER A 117 10.18 3.09 9.46
C SER A 117 10.15 1.66 10.00
N ASP A 118 8.99 1.21 10.41
CA ASP A 118 8.74 -0.10 11.04
C ASP A 118 8.17 -1.14 10.06
N SER A 119 7.83 -0.71 8.84
CA SER A 119 7.31 -1.57 7.79
C SER A 119 7.74 -1.08 6.40
N ALA A 120 7.65 -1.96 5.40
CA ALA A 120 7.95 -1.60 4.01
C ALA A 120 6.82 -0.76 3.39
N VAL A 121 5.59 -0.90 3.88
CA VAL A 121 4.38 -0.30 3.32
C VAL A 121 3.30 -0.21 4.38
N CYS A 122 2.46 0.82 4.30
CA CYS A 122 1.22 0.92 5.05
C CYS A 122 0.09 1.46 4.18
N TYR A 123 -1.14 1.37 4.68
CA TYR A 123 -2.35 1.73 3.91
C TYR A 123 -3.22 2.71 4.68
N LEU A 124 -3.57 3.80 4.00
CA LEU A 124 -4.60 4.74 4.43
C LEU A 124 -5.86 4.49 3.61
N ALA A 125 -6.87 3.91 4.23
CA ALA A 125 -8.18 3.71 3.64
C ALA A 125 -9.13 4.85 3.97
N VAL A 126 -10.11 5.09 3.08
CA VAL A 126 -11.22 6.03 3.27
C VAL A 126 -12.54 5.29 3.20
N HIS A 127 -13.51 5.72 3.99
CA HIS A 127 -14.86 5.16 3.94
C HIS A 127 -15.47 5.31 2.55
N GLY A 128 -16.04 4.23 2.00
CA GLY A 128 -16.60 4.18 0.64
C GLY A 128 -15.56 4.13 -0.48
N GLY A 129 -14.28 4.35 -0.20
CA GLY A 129 -13.21 4.35 -1.19
C GLY A 129 -13.14 5.64 -2.02
N PHE A 130 -12.21 5.65 -2.97
CA PHE A 130 -12.02 6.75 -3.92
C PHE A 130 -12.93 6.57 -5.14
N ASP A 131 -13.47 7.68 -5.66
CA ASP A 131 -14.25 7.70 -6.90
C ASP A 131 -13.32 7.82 -8.12
N LEU A 132 -12.64 6.73 -8.40
CA LEU A 132 -11.70 6.60 -9.51
C LEU A 132 -12.21 5.53 -10.49
N PRO A 133 -12.05 5.75 -11.80
CA PRO A 133 -12.46 4.76 -12.79
C PRO A 133 -11.59 3.51 -12.67
N PRO A 134 -12.19 2.31 -12.60
CA PRO A 134 -11.42 1.07 -12.66
C PRO A 134 -10.91 0.85 -14.08
N ILE A 135 -9.67 0.39 -14.21
CA ILE A 135 -9.07 -0.05 -15.47
C ILE A 135 -8.80 -1.55 -15.37
N TYR A 136 -9.38 -2.33 -16.26
CA TYR A 136 -9.37 -3.80 -16.19
C TYR A 136 -9.87 -4.31 -14.82
N GLY A 137 -10.96 -3.70 -14.31
CA GLY A 137 -11.59 -4.11 -13.06
C GLY A 137 -10.86 -3.71 -11.78
N SER A 138 -9.80 -2.88 -11.85
CA SER A 138 -8.99 -2.48 -10.70
C SER A 138 -8.68 -1.00 -10.70
N GLN A 139 -8.64 -0.40 -9.51
CA GLN A 139 -8.16 0.95 -9.25
C GLN A 139 -6.65 1.02 -8.97
N SER A 140 -5.93 -0.09 -9.00
CA SER A 140 -4.50 -0.09 -8.70
C SER A 140 -3.68 0.68 -9.73
N THR A 141 -2.76 1.50 -9.26
CA THR A 141 -1.77 2.17 -10.08
C THR A 141 -0.77 1.16 -10.65
N CYS A 142 -0.61 1.15 -11.96
CA CYS A 142 0.45 0.45 -12.66
C CYS A 142 1.48 1.46 -13.15
N MET A 143 2.49 1.77 -12.34
CA MET A 143 3.46 2.81 -12.64
C MET A 143 4.30 2.52 -13.89
N SER A 144 4.61 1.26 -14.15
CA SER A 144 5.40 0.86 -15.33
C SER A 144 4.68 1.10 -16.66
N ALA A 145 3.34 1.04 -16.63
CA ALA A 145 2.50 1.25 -17.82
C ALA A 145 1.74 2.58 -17.78
N GLY A 146 1.85 3.36 -16.70
CA GLY A 146 1.29 4.71 -16.61
C GLY A 146 -0.24 4.77 -16.58
N PHE A 147 -0.92 3.75 -16.03
CA PHE A 147 -2.39 3.74 -15.94
C PHE A 147 -2.90 3.24 -14.58
N GLY A 148 -4.21 3.40 -14.35
CA GLY A 148 -4.88 3.06 -13.11
C GLY A 148 -4.59 4.05 -11.99
N GLY A 149 -5.17 3.82 -10.81
CA GLY A 149 -5.04 4.71 -9.68
C GLY A 149 -5.45 6.15 -9.98
N PHE A 150 -4.68 7.09 -9.46
CA PHE A 150 -4.84 8.50 -9.78
C PHE A 150 -3.81 8.88 -10.86
N HIS A 151 -4.28 8.99 -12.11
CA HIS A 151 -3.48 9.34 -13.30
C HIS A 151 -2.30 8.39 -13.63
N GLY A 152 -2.32 7.13 -13.16
CA GLY A 152 -1.29 6.14 -13.47
C GLY A 152 0.07 6.39 -12.80
N ARG A 153 0.15 7.28 -11.82
CA ARG A 153 1.37 7.72 -11.15
C ARG A 153 1.23 7.79 -9.63
N ILE A 154 2.31 8.03 -8.94
CA ILE A 154 2.29 8.47 -7.55
C ILE A 154 1.58 9.83 -7.43
N LEU A 155 1.08 10.14 -6.24
CA LEU A 155 0.44 11.42 -5.96
C LEU A 155 1.44 12.57 -6.09
N GLU A 156 0.91 13.73 -6.49
CA GLU A 156 1.63 14.99 -6.58
C GLU A 156 0.93 16.07 -5.77
N LYS A 157 1.68 17.12 -5.40
CA LYS A 157 1.10 18.28 -4.72
C LYS A 157 0.01 18.93 -5.58
N GLY A 158 -1.14 19.19 -4.98
CA GLY A 158 -2.29 19.79 -5.65
C GLY A 158 -3.28 18.77 -6.24
N ASP A 159 -2.95 17.46 -6.22
CA ASP A 159 -3.91 16.43 -6.59
C ASP A 159 -5.14 16.50 -5.67
N CYS A 160 -6.32 16.29 -6.26
CA CYS A 160 -7.59 16.22 -5.52
C CYS A 160 -8.20 14.84 -5.74
N LEU A 161 -8.09 13.98 -4.73
CA LEU A 161 -8.62 12.62 -4.75
C LEU A 161 -10.13 12.66 -4.47
N PRO A 162 -10.99 12.35 -5.45
CA PRO A 162 -12.43 12.37 -5.25
C PRO A 162 -12.86 11.19 -4.37
N LEU A 163 -13.78 11.43 -3.43
CA LEU A 163 -14.37 10.40 -2.59
C LEU A 163 -15.68 9.91 -3.20
N ARG A 164 -15.91 8.60 -3.17
CA ARG A 164 -17.17 8.01 -3.62
C ARG A 164 -18.32 8.37 -2.67
N GLN A 165 -18.04 8.46 -1.39
CA GLN A 165 -18.98 8.89 -0.37
C GLN A 165 -18.41 10.11 0.37
N PRO A 166 -18.71 11.35 -0.09
CA PRO A 166 -18.12 12.57 0.45
C PRO A 166 -18.68 12.95 1.83
N VAL A 167 -19.68 12.24 2.33
CA VAL A 167 -20.24 12.39 3.68
C VAL A 167 -20.11 11.04 4.37
N SER A 168 -19.31 10.99 5.43
CA SER A 168 -19.31 9.82 6.30
C SER A 168 -20.62 9.77 7.06
N GLY A 169 -21.42 8.75 6.81
CA GLY A 169 -22.49 8.38 7.74
C GLY A 169 -21.89 8.24 9.14
N SER A 170 -22.69 8.45 10.18
CA SER A 170 -22.31 8.24 11.58
C SER A 170 -21.82 6.81 11.80
N SER A 171 -20.56 6.55 11.47
CA SER A 171 -19.93 5.27 11.75
C SER A 171 -19.29 5.34 13.12
N SER A 172 -19.67 4.42 14.01
CA SER A 172 -18.96 4.22 15.27
C SER A 172 -17.46 4.02 14.96
N GLN A 173 -16.61 4.73 15.68
CA GLN A 173 -15.15 4.53 15.56
C GLN A 173 -14.83 3.06 15.79
N ARG A 174 -14.02 2.50 14.91
CA ARG A 174 -13.52 1.13 14.99
C ARG A 174 -12.07 1.12 15.40
N ILE A 175 -11.71 0.16 16.21
CA ILE A 175 -10.33 -0.05 16.66
C ILE A 175 -9.98 -1.53 16.57
N LEU A 176 -8.83 -1.85 16.01
CA LEU A 176 -8.28 -3.19 16.07
C LEU A 176 -7.49 -3.35 17.37
N ARG A 177 -7.99 -4.16 18.29
CA ARG A 177 -7.40 -4.33 19.62
C ARG A 177 -6.05 -5.04 19.62
N ARG A 178 -5.81 -5.90 18.64
CA ARG A 178 -4.55 -6.63 18.47
C ARG A 178 -4.13 -6.52 17.02
N PRO A 179 -3.32 -5.51 16.65
CA PRO A 179 -2.68 -5.47 15.34
C PRO A 179 -1.89 -6.77 15.13
N PRO A 180 -1.80 -7.27 13.90
CA PRO A 180 -0.88 -8.35 13.59
C PRO A 180 0.52 -7.96 14.04
N ASP A 181 1.20 -8.85 14.75
CA ASP A 181 2.62 -8.69 15.03
C ASP A 181 3.37 -9.13 13.77
N PRO A 182 4.14 -8.22 13.12
CA PRO A 182 4.90 -8.63 11.96
C PRO A 182 5.90 -9.71 12.37
N ASP A 183 5.90 -10.82 11.64
CA ASP A 183 6.92 -11.86 11.82
C ASP A 183 8.28 -11.29 11.43
N ASN A 184 9.05 -10.89 12.41
CA ASN A 184 10.42 -10.40 12.25
C ASN A 184 11.46 -11.53 12.18
N SER A 185 11.03 -12.77 11.93
CA SER A 185 11.94 -13.89 11.73
C SER A 185 12.90 -13.59 10.58
N PRO A 186 14.22 -13.73 10.78
CA PRO A 186 15.19 -13.59 9.70
C PRO A 186 15.14 -14.77 8.71
N VAL A 187 14.35 -15.81 9.01
CA VAL A 187 14.24 -17.01 8.20
C VAL A 187 13.03 -16.93 7.29
N VAL A 188 13.26 -16.86 5.98
CA VAL A 188 12.20 -16.87 4.98
C VAL A 188 12.11 -18.28 4.37
N ARG A 189 10.94 -18.90 4.48
CA ARG A 189 10.66 -20.19 3.82
C ARG A 189 10.38 -19.95 2.35
N VAL A 190 11.10 -20.68 1.50
CA VAL A 190 11.00 -20.58 0.04
C VAL A 190 10.77 -21.96 -0.59
N VAL A 191 10.18 -21.96 -1.78
CA VAL A 191 10.00 -23.13 -2.63
C VAL A 191 10.81 -22.91 -3.90
N VAL A 192 11.52 -23.92 -4.34
CA VAL A 192 12.31 -23.87 -5.59
C VAL A 192 11.35 -23.68 -6.77
N GLY A 193 11.70 -22.78 -7.67
CA GLY A 193 10.91 -22.50 -8.86
C GLY A 193 11.10 -23.58 -9.96
N PRO A 194 10.30 -23.51 -11.05
CA PRO A 194 10.31 -24.51 -12.12
C PRO A 194 11.57 -24.52 -12.98
N GLN A 195 12.50 -23.61 -12.74
CA GLN A 195 13.78 -23.48 -13.46
C GLN A 195 14.97 -23.77 -12.55
N ASP A 196 14.79 -24.65 -11.57
CA ASP A 196 15.83 -25.03 -10.63
C ASP A 196 16.99 -25.80 -11.29
N ASP A 197 16.73 -26.46 -12.42
CA ASP A 197 17.73 -27.12 -13.27
C ASP A 197 18.78 -26.16 -13.86
N TYR A 198 18.50 -24.86 -13.93
CA TYR A 198 19.47 -23.84 -14.33
C TYR A 198 20.56 -23.57 -13.28
N PHE A 199 20.38 -24.07 -12.07
CA PHE A 199 21.32 -23.86 -10.96
C PHE A 199 22.06 -25.15 -10.63
N SER A 200 23.34 -25.03 -10.28
CA SER A 200 24.09 -26.19 -9.77
C SER A 200 23.57 -26.60 -8.38
N ALA A 201 23.72 -27.89 -8.04
CA ALA A 201 23.37 -28.35 -6.69
C ALA A 201 24.09 -27.57 -5.58
N ALA A 202 25.34 -27.16 -5.81
CA ALA A 202 26.11 -26.32 -4.91
C ALA A 202 25.51 -24.89 -4.82
N GLY A 203 25.05 -24.34 -5.93
CA GLY A 203 24.38 -23.05 -5.97
C GLY A 203 23.07 -23.06 -5.18
N ILE A 204 22.23 -24.07 -5.37
CA ILE A 204 20.98 -24.24 -4.61
C ILE A 204 21.29 -24.38 -3.12
N LYS A 205 22.26 -25.20 -2.75
CA LYS A 205 22.68 -25.35 -1.35
C LYS A 205 23.16 -24.03 -0.76
N THR A 206 23.99 -23.28 -1.48
CA THR A 206 24.45 -21.94 -1.05
C THR A 206 23.28 -21.00 -0.81
N PHE A 207 22.29 -20.98 -1.71
CA PHE A 207 21.11 -20.14 -1.56
C PHE A 207 20.32 -20.43 -0.28
N PHE A 208 20.14 -21.70 0.09
CA PHE A 208 19.38 -22.08 1.27
C PHE A 208 20.14 -21.96 2.59
N GLU A 209 21.46 -22.11 2.58
CA GLU A 209 22.27 -22.20 3.81
C GLU A 209 22.98 -20.89 4.18
N THR A 210 22.97 -19.88 3.30
CA THR A 210 23.67 -18.61 3.57
C THR A 210 22.69 -17.47 3.83
N GLY A 211 23.14 -16.50 4.63
CA GLY A 211 22.37 -15.27 4.86
C GLY A 211 22.55 -14.28 3.72
N TYR A 212 21.51 -13.52 3.44
CA TYR A 212 21.48 -12.44 2.47
C TYR A 212 21.05 -11.13 3.12
N THR A 213 21.62 -10.04 2.67
CA THR A 213 21.25 -8.68 3.12
C THR A 213 20.44 -8.00 2.03
N VAL A 214 19.33 -7.37 2.41
CA VAL A 214 18.55 -6.55 1.48
C VAL A 214 19.33 -5.29 1.15
N SER A 215 19.65 -5.06 -0.12
CA SER A 215 20.36 -3.87 -0.57
C SER A 215 19.45 -2.63 -0.60
N GLN A 216 20.04 -1.47 -0.85
CA GLN A 216 19.25 -0.23 -1.05
C GLN A 216 18.45 -0.24 -2.36
N ALA A 217 18.75 -1.15 -3.28
CA ALA A 217 18.02 -1.31 -4.55
C ALA A 217 16.72 -2.09 -4.34
N VAL A 218 15.76 -1.44 -3.68
CA VAL A 218 14.43 -1.97 -3.39
C VAL A 218 13.39 -1.14 -4.12
N ASN A 219 12.49 -1.80 -4.82
CA ASN A 219 11.32 -1.15 -5.40
C ASN A 219 10.07 -2.03 -5.19
N ARG A 220 8.95 -1.61 -5.77
CA ARG A 220 7.70 -2.36 -5.68
C ARG A 220 7.73 -3.71 -6.42
N MET A 221 8.65 -3.89 -7.36
CA MET A 221 8.80 -5.11 -8.16
C MET A 221 9.63 -6.17 -7.45
N GLY A 222 10.53 -5.78 -6.54
CA GLY A 222 11.39 -6.71 -5.83
C GLY A 222 12.49 -6.04 -5.03
N MET A 223 13.21 -6.87 -4.31
CA MET A 223 14.36 -6.48 -3.49
C MET A 223 15.61 -7.16 -4.04
N ARG A 224 16.67 -6.39 -4.26
CA ARG A 224 17.97 -6.98 -4.57
C ARG A 224 18.62 -7.44 -3.28
N LEU A 225 19.04 -8.70 -3.28
CA LEU A 225 19.77 -9.29 -2.17
C LEU A 225 21.28 -9.28 -2.46
N GLU A 226 22.09 -9.01 -1.43
CA GLU A 226 23.53 -9.08 -1.42
C GLU A 226 23.98 -10.21 -0.52
N GLY A 227 24.89 -11.08 -1.01
CA GLY A 227 25.35 -12.26 -0.29
C GLY A 227 26.20 -13.16 -1.16
N ALA A 228 26.30 -14.43 -0.77
CA ALA A 228 27.06 -15.43 -1.52
C ALA A 228 26.47 -15.61 -2.94
N ALA A 229 27.36 -15.71 -3.92
CA ALA A 229 26.95 -15.94 -5.31
C ALA A 229 26.32 -17.32 -5.48
N VAL A 230 25.17 -17.36 -6.14
CA VAL A 230 24.48 -18.61 -6.51
C VAL A 230 25.01 -19.06 -7.89
N THR A 231 25.62 -20.24 -7.93
CA THR A 231 26.28 -20.75 -9.15
C THR A 231 25.24 -21.34 -10.10
N LEU A 232 25.24 -20.87 -11.34
CA LEU A 232 24.46 -21.46 -12.43
C LEU A 232 25.07 -22.77 -12.93
N SER A 233 24.24 -23.63 -13.48
CA SER A 233 24.66 -24.84 -14.19
C SER A 233 25.23 -24.47 -15.57
N LEU A 234 26.40 -24.95 -15.89
CA LEU A 234 27.03 -24.74 -17.22
C LEU A 234 26.33 -25.50 -18.36
N ILE A 235 25.39 -26.39 -18.04
CA ILE A 235 24.69 -27.22 -19.04
C ILE A 235 23.64 -26.38 -19.82
N HIS A 236 23.25 -25.25 -19.29
CA HIS A 236 22.19 -24.37 -19.84
C HIS A 236 22.70 -23.00 -20.30
N ILE A 237 24.04 -22.84 -20.44
CA ILE A 237 24.65 -21.61 -20.97
C ILE A 237 25.07 -21.84 -22.44
#